data_2a9c83ff9ae4429b3daa16939f14f731
#
_entry.id   2a9c83ff9ae4429b3daa16939f14f731
#
_cell.length_a   1.000
_cell.length_b   1.000
_cell.length_c   1.000
_cell.angle_alpha   90.00
_cell.angle_beta   90.00
_cell.angle_gamma   90.00
#
_symmetry.space_group_name_H-M   'P 1'
#
loop_
_entity.id
_entity.type
_entity.pdbx_description
1 polymer ?
#
loop_
_entity_poly.entity_id
_entity_poly.type
_entity_poly.pdbx_seq_one_letter_code
_entity_poly.pdbx_strand_id
1 'polypeptide(L)'
;MGEFTEKVLSDGNSYYVFESNGQAISTLMACPDNTKHIEFVQGQSIFIDNSNAIPPVVFASEGIEIKQRSWNPSSPYTIEKELNHTAKTEATEALKAYPESLEGYDRYVLFLPEIKNSQKERKVEIIPGVTTEVDCNKYGLTGAFVEKNVNGWGYRYLVFESDGGVISTLMACPDDTRHTELVTGATHLMDYNSRLPVVVFIPKKDNFSVQYRVWEAGDLK
;
A
#
# COMPACT_ATOMS: atom_id res chain seq x y z
N MET A 1 -17.98 -7.61 -14.80
CA MET A 1 -16.59 -7.31 -14.40
C MET A 1 -15.93 -8.62 -14.03
N GLY A 2 -14.63 -8.77 -14.30
CA GLY A 2 -13.88 -9.96 -13.90
C GLY A 2 -13.24 -9.80 -12.53
N GLU A 3 -12.82 -10.90 -11.93
CA GLU A 3 -12.20 -10.95 -10.62
C GLU A 3 -10.98 -11.89 -10.65
N PHE A 4 -9.94 -11.51 -9.92
CA PHE A 4 -8.78 -12.36 -9.67
C PHE A 4 -8.99 -13.22 -8.43
N THR A 5 -8.71 -14.50 -8.55
CA THR A 5 -8.68 -15.43 -7.42
C THR A 5 -7.27 -16.02 -7.30
N GLU A 6 -6.69 -15.93 -6.12
CA GLU A 6 -5.44 -16.62 -5.80
C GLU A 6 -5.74 -18.09 -5.44
N LYS A 7 -4.93 -18.99 -5.97
CA LYS A 7 -4.96 -20.43 -5.67
C LYS A 7 -3.60 -20.84 -5.14
N VAL A 8 -3.57 -21.42 -3.96
CA VAL A 8 -2.34 -21.89 -3.32
C VAL A 8 -2.17 -23.38 -3.55
N LEU A 9 -0.99 -23.78 -3.99
CA LEU A 9 -0.61 -25.20 -4.20
C LEU A 9 -0.12 -25.81 -2.88
N SER A 10 -0.07 -27.14 -2.85
CA SER A 10 0.37 -27.89 -1.67
C SER A 10 1.83 -27.64 -1.27
N ASP A 11 2.63 -27.13 -2.19
CA ASP A 11 4.06 -26.75 -1.99
C ASP A 11 4.24 -25.30 -1.51
N GLY A 12 3.11 -24.58 -1.29
CA GLY A 12 3.10 -23.16 -0.85
C GLY A 12 3.23 -22.15 -1.98
N ASN A 13 3.38 -22.56 -3.23
CA ASN A 13 3.35 -21.68 -4.39
C ASN A 13 1.92 -21.24 -4.73
N SER A 14 1.77 -20.07 -5.30
CA SER A 14 0.47 -19.53 -5.73
C SER A 14 0.40 -19.34 -7.24
N TYR A 15 -0.81 -19.45 -7.78
CA TYR A 15 -1.14 -18.98 -9.10
C TYR A 15 -2.45 -18.18 -9.06
N TYR A 16 -2.68 -17.37 -10.07
CA TYR A 16 -3.83 -16.48 -10.14
C TYR A 16 -4.74 -16.87 -11.29
N VAL A 17 -6.04 -16.82 -11.05
CA VAL A 17 -7.07 -17.09 -12.07
C VAL A 17 -7.91 -15.83 -12.22
N PHE A 18 -7.98 -15.30 -13.44
CA PHE A 18 -8.88 -14.20 -13.77
C PHE A 18 -10.10 -14.74 -14.52
N GLU A 19 -11.25 -14.64 -13.90
CA GLU A 19 -12.51 -15.05 -14.47
C GLU A 19 -13.33 -13.83 -14.89
N SER A 20 -13.75 -13.79 -16.16
CA SER A 20 -14.58 -12.71 -16.71
C SER A 20 -15.43 -13.24 -17.84
N ASN A 21 -16.65 -12.71 -17.97
CA ASN A 21 -17.52 -12.97 -19.13
C ASN A 21 -17.14 -12.08 -20.35
N GLY A 22 -16.06 -11.29 -20.26
CA GLY A 22 -15.61 -10.42 -21.34
C GLY A 22 -16.49 -9.20 -21.61
N GLN A 23 -17.52 -8.95 -20.78
CA GLN A 23 -18.39 -7.79 -20.97
C GLN A 23 -17.75 -6.52 -20.40
N ALA A 24 -17.58 -5.51 -21.25
CA ALA A 24 -17.20 -4.16 -20.82
C ALA A 24 -18.43 -3.38 -20.38
N ILE A 25 -18.27 -2.61 -19.31
CA ILE A 25 -19.29 -1.67 -18.84
C ILE A 25 -18.91 -0.28 -19.35
N SER A 26 -19.84 0.41 -19.99
CA SER A 26 -19.65 1.77 -20.45
C SER A 26 -20.65 2.72 -19.79
N THR A 27 -20.27 4.00 -19.69
CA THR A 27 -21.21 5.07 -19.35
C THR A 27 -22.05 5.44 -20.57
N LEU A 28 -23.34 5.71 -20.36
CA LEU A 28 -24.24 6.20 -21.40
C LEU A 28 -24.08 7.71 -21.53
N MET A 29 -23.03 8.15 -22.22
CA MET A 29 -22.86 9.56 -22.59
C MET A 29 -23.07 9.73 -24.10
N ALA A 30 -23.71 10.85 -24.49
CA ALA A 30 -23.83 11.21 -25.89
C ALA A 30 -22.44 11.57 -26.44
N CYS A 31 -21.96 10.83 -27.43
CA CYS A 31 -20.75 11.20 -28.14
C CYS A 31 -21.08 12.27 -29.18
N PRO A 32 -20.28 13.34 -29.26
CA PRO A 32 -20.52 14.44 -30.23
C PRO A 32 -20.36 13.98 -31.68
N ASP A 33 -19.58 12.92 -31.88
CA ASP A 33 -19.41 12.25 -33.15
C ASP A 33 -19.68 10.75 -32.99
N ASN A 34 -20.04 10.08 -34.06
CA ASN A 34 -20.30 8.64 -34.07
C ASN A 34 -18.99 7.85 -34.34
N THR A 35 -17.83 8.41 -34.04
CA THR A 35 -16.56 7.71 -34.27
C THR A 35 -16.44 6.52 -33.33
N LYS A 36 -16.09 5.39 -33.89
CA LYS A 36 -15.79 4.15 -33.15
C LYS A 36 -14.30 3.85 -33.29
N HIS A 37 -13.68 3.50 -32.19
CA HIS A 37 -12.31 3.02 -32.15
C HIS A 37 -12.22 1.77 -31.30
N ILE A 38 -11.15 1.02 -31.47
CA ILE A 38 -10.86 -0.15 -30.65
C ILE A 38 -9.85 0.29 -29.60
N GLU A 39 -10.17 0.05 -28.33
CA GLU A 39 -9.27 0.31 -27.23
C GLU A 39 -9.20 -0.86 -26.26
N PHE A 40 -8.12 -0.94 -25.53
CA PHE A 40 -7.96 -1.88 -24.43
C PHE A 40 -8.76 -1.39 -23.21
N VAL A 41 -9.86 -2.09 -22.89
CA VAL A 41 -10.65 -1.80 -21.70
C VAL A 41 -10.04 -2.52 -20.50
N GLN A 42 -9.48 -1.77 -19.58
CA GLN A 42 -8.83 -2.32 -18.39
C GLN A 42 -9.87 -2.89 -17.42
N GLY A 43 -9.66 -4.14 -17.01
CA GLY A 43 -10.38 -4.78 -15.93
C GLY A 43 -9.74 -4.57 -14.56
N GLN A 44 -10.06 -5.45 -13.62
CA GLN A 44 -9.42 -5.47 -12.31
C GLN A 44 -7.93 -5.74 -12.44
N SER A 45 -7.14 -5.16 -11.55
CA SER A 45 -5.70 -5.43 -11.42
C SER A 45 -5.38 -5.98 -10.04
N ILE A 46 -4.33 -6.79 -9.95
CA ILE A 46 -3.75 -7.24 -8.68
C ILE A 46 -2.31 -6.79 -8.56
N PHE A 47 -1.86 -6.60 -7.35
CA PHE A 47 -0.46 -6.33 -7.03
C PHE A 47 0.17 -7.63 -6.53
N ILE A 48 1.25 -8.07 -7.19
CA ILE A 48 1.96 -9.29 -6.84
C ILE A 48 3.35 -8.89 -6.37
N ASP A 49 3.71 -9.27 -5.15
CA ASP A 49 5.08 -9.15 -4.67
C ASP A 49 5.93 -10.26 -5.30
N ASN A 50 6.93 -9.87 -6.08
CA ASN A 50 7.85 -10.79 -6.75
C ASN A 50 9.22 -10.84 -6.05
N SER A 51 9.27 -10.61 -4.75
CA SER A 51 10.52 -10.64 -3.95
C SER A 51 11.23 -12.00 -4.01
N ASN A 52 10.51 -13.08 -4.25
CA ASN A 52 11.04 -14.45 -4.31
C ASN A 52 11.55 -14.87 -5.70
N ALA A 53 11.59 -13.97 -6.67
CA ALA A 53 12.02 -14.22 -8.06
C ALA A 53 11.29 -15.38 -8.79
N ILE A 54 10.15 -15.83 -8.28
CA ILE A 54 9.31 -16.84 -8.93
C ILE A 54 8.35 -16.09 -9.86
N PRO A 55 8.34 -16.35 -11.18
CA PRO A 55 7.42 -15.70 -12.09
C PRO A 55 5.97 -15.99 -11.70
N PRO A 56 5.09 -14.98 -11.64
CA PRO A 56 3.67 -15.22 -11.38
C PRO A 56 3.04 -15.98 -12.52
N VAL A 57 2.27 -17.00 -12.21
CA VAL A 57 1.47 -17.76 -13.17
C VAL A 57 0.04 -17.24 -13.14
N VAL A 58 -0.47 -16.81 -14.30
CA VAL A 58 -1.81 -16.25 -14.43
C VAL A 58 -2.58 -17.01 -15.50
N PHE A 59 -3.77 -17.49 -15.17
CA PHE A 59 -4.74 -18.07 -16.09
C PHE A 59 -5.86 -17.07 -16.32
N ALA A 60 -6.28 -16.92 -17.56
CA ALA A 60 -7.39 -16.05 -17.94
C ALA A 60 -8.36 -16.79 -18.87
N SER A 61 -9.61 -16.36 -18.89
CA SER A 61 -10.61 -16.85 -19.83
C SER A 61 -10.22 -16.51 -21.28
N GLU A 62 -10.70 -17.29 -22.22
CA GLU A 62 -10.48 -17.05 -23.65
C GLU A 62 -10.91 -15.63 -24.07
N GLY A 63 -10.11 -14.98 -24.89
CA GLY A 63 -10.36 -13.60 -25.35
C GLY A 63 -9.95 -12.49 -24.37
N ILE A 64 -9.39 -12.85 -23.23
CA ILE A 64 -8.83 -11.89 -22.24
C ILE A 64 -7.32 -11.77 -22.44
N GLU A 65 -6.86 -10.55 -22.66
CA GLU A 65 -5.42 -10.22 -22.69
C GLU A 65 -4.94 -9.83 -21.28
N ILE A 66 -3.88 -10.46 -20.79
CA ILE A 66 -3.23 -10.11 -19.52
C ILE A 66 -2.04 -9.22 -19.81
N LYS A 67 -2.04 -8.04 -19.23
CA LYS A 67 -0.92 -7.10 -19.27
C LYS A 67 -0.29 -6.96 -17.90
N GLN A 68 1.01 -6.72 -17.88
CA GLN A 68 1.75 -6.51 -16.63
C GLN A 68 2.54 -5.20 -16.69
N ARG A 69 2.83 -4.66 -15.52
CA ARG A 69 3.79 -3.58 -15.36
C ARG A 69 4.55 -3.73 -14.04
N SER A 70 5.77 -3.24 -14.02
CA SER A 70 6.54 -3.13 -12.79
C SER A 70 6.17 -1.86 -12.03
N TRP A 71 6.44 -1.88 -10.73
CA TRP A 71 6.35 -0.72 -9.86
C TRP A 71 7.72 -0.43 -9.27
N ASN A 72 8.14 0.83 -9.32
CA ASN A 72 9.44 1.26 -8.82
C ASN A 72 9.25 2.03 -7.52
N PRO A 73 9.74 1.49 -6.38
CA PRO A 73 9.63 2.17 -5.11
C PRO A 73 10.69 3.28 -4.97
N SER A 74 10.32 4.38 -4.31
CA SER A 74 11.30 5.31 -3.76
C SER A 74 11.98 4.72 -2.53
N SER A 75 13.05 5.36 -2.04
CA SER A 75 13.52 5.12 -0.68
C SER A 75 12.42 5.45 0.34
N PRO A 76 12.37 4.76 1.48
CA PRO A 76 11.41 5.09 2.53
C PRO A 76 11.78 6.42 3.21
N TYR A 77 10.74 7.17 3.60
CA TYR A 77 10.83 8.41 4.36
C TYR A 77 10.11 8.24 5.69
N THR A 78 10.71 8.74 6.78
CA THR A 78 10.05 8.76 8.09
C THR A 78 8.95 9.81 8.12
N ILE A 79 7.79 9.47 8.67
CA ILE A 79 6.70 10.41 8.93
C ILE A 79 6.90 10.94 10.35
N GLU A 80 7.05 12.27 10.48
CA GLU A 80 7.17 12.92 11.79
C GLU A 80 5.79 13.05 12.45
N LYS A 81 5.74 12.93 13.79
CA LYS A 81 4.47 12.99 14.56
C LYS A 81 3.77 14.34 14.42
N GLU A 82 4.52 15.42 14.28
CA GLU A 82 4.01 16.78 14.18
C GLU A 82 4.58 17.46 12.93
N LEU A 83 3.78 17.52 11.88
CA LEU A 83 4.05 18.39 10.73
C LEU A 83 3.21 19.66 10.89
N ASN A 84 3.87 20.76 11.30
CA ASN A 84 3.30 22.09 11.22
C ASN A 84 3.16 22.52 9.76
N HIS A 85 2.09 22.10 9.11
CA HIS A 85 1.78 22.56 7.77
C HIS A 85 1.16 23.94 7.82
N THR A 86 1.90 24.94 7.40
CA THR A 86 1.46 26.33 7.27
C THR A 86 0.64 26.57 6.00
N ALA A 87 0.65 25.64 5.05
CA ALA A 87 -0.11 25.78 3.79
C ALA A 87 -1.57 25.32 3.97
N LYS A 88 -2.52 26.23 3.73
CA LYS A 88 -3.95 25.90 3.60
C LYS A 88 -4.17 25.21 2.27
N THR A 89 -4.17 23.89 2.29
CA THR A 89 -4.52 23.04 1.14
C THR A 89 -5.85 22.36 1.39
N GLU A 90 -6.45 21.80 0.33
CA GLU A 90 -7.66 20.97 0.42
C GLU A 90 -7.46 19.83 1.44
N ALA A 91 -6.29 19.20 1.43
CA ALA A 91 -5.95 18.14 2.37
C ALA A 91 -5.88 18.64 3.83
N THR A 92 -5.39 19.85 4.07
CA THR A 92 -5.34 20.45 5.41
C THR A 92 -6.76 20.73 5.95
N GLU A 93 -7.67 21.18 5.11
CA GLU A 93 -9.07 21.36 5.50
C GLU A 93 -9.76 20.02 5.76
N ALA A 94 -9.52 19.03 4.90
CA ALA A 94 -10.06 17.68 5.07
C ALA A 94 -9.60 17.02 6.38
N LEU A 95 -8.40 17.35 6.89
CA LEU A 95 -7.88 16.81 8.14
C LEU A 95 -8.78 17.04 9.35
N LYS A 96 -9.59 18.12 9.33
CA LYS A 96 -10.53 18.46 10.42
C LYS A 96 -11.62 17.42 10.62
N ALA A 97 -11.90 16.59 9.61
CA ALA A 97 -12.88 15.52 9.71
C ALA A 97 -12.35 14.26 10.40
N TYR A 98 -11.02 14.10 10.45
CA TYR A 98 -10.38 12.92 11.02
C TYR A 98 -10.30 12.99 12.54
N PRO A 99 -10.27 11.84 13.25
CA PRO A 99 -10.06 11.82 14.69
C PRO A 99 -8.76 12.53 15.08
N GLU A 100 -8.82 13.41 16.05
CA GLU A 100 -7.63 14.10 16.56
C GLU A 100 -6.74 13.18 17.40
N SER A 101 -7.35 12.22 18.08
CA SER A 101 -6.65 11.25 18.93
C SER A 101 -7.36 9.91 18.94
N LEU A 102 -6.62 8.86 19.25
CA LEU A 102 -7.12 7.52 19.53
C LEU A 102 -6.41 7.02 20.80
N GLU A 103 -7.17 6.54 21.78
CA GLU A 103 -6.61 6.07 23.04
C GLU A 103 -5.58 4.96 22.83
N GLY A 104 -4.39 5.11 23.43
CA GLY A 104 -3.30 4.16 23.29
C GLY A 104 -2.47 4.28 22.02
N TYR A 105 -2.73 5.30 21.17
CA TYR A 105 -2.05 5.49 19.90
C TYR A 105 -1.48 6.90 19.75
N ASP A 106 -0.36 7.00 19.03
CA ASP A 106 0.18 8.24 18.48
C ASP A 106 -0.38 8.46 17.08
N ARG A 107 -0.72 9.70 16.75
CA ARG A 107 -1.23 10.10 15.44
C ARG A 107 -0.11 10.60 14.55
N TYR A 108 -0.05 10.09 13.33
CA TYR A 108 0.83 10.54 12.26
C TYR A 108 -0.01 11.04 11.08
N VAL A 109 0.41 12.12 10.47
CA VAL A 109 -0.29 12.74 9.34
C VAL A 109 0.70 12.99 8.21
N LEU A 110 0.44 12.40 7.04
CA LEU A 110 1.23 12.61 5.84
C LEU A 110 0.40 13.37 4.81
N PHE A 111 0.94 14.49 4.34
CA PHE A 111 0.42 15.22 3.18
C PHE A 111 1.28 14.91 1.97
N LEU A 112 0.68 14.27 0.99
CA LEU A 112 1.36 13.95 -0.26
C LEU A 112 1.44 15.20 -1.15
N PRO A 113 2.58 15.50 -1.78
CA PRO A 113 2.70 16.64 -2.67
C PRO A 113 1.81 16.48 -3.92
N GLU A 114 1.24 17.60 -4.38
CA GLU A 114 0.52 17.60 -5.66
C GLU A 114 1.50 17.38 -6.82
N ILE A 115 1.23 16.38 -7.64
CA ILE A 115 2.04 16.07 -8.81
C ILE A 115 1.29 16.53 -10.06
N LYS A 116 1.76 17.65 -10.62
CA LYS A 116 1.22 18.22 -11.86
C LYS A 116 1.75 17.47 -13.08
N ASN A 117 0.88 17.24 -14.06
CA ASN A 117 1.24 16.72 -15.39
C ASN A 117 1.89 15.32 -15.44
N SER A 118 1.63 14.47 -14.46
CA SER A 118 2.09 13.09 -14.54
C SER A 118 0.97 12.16 -14.99
N GLN A 119 1.19 11.44 -16.07
CA GLN A 119 0.29 10.37 -16.56
C GLN A 119 0.57 9.02 -15.85
N LYS A 120 1.63 8.96 -15.04
CA LYS A 120 2.00 7.73 -14.35
C LYS A 120 1.15 7.53 -13.09
N GLU A 121 0.63 6.33 -12.94
CA GLU A 121 -0.04 5.92 -11.70
C GLU A 121 0.97 5.78 -10.57
N ARG A 122 0.53 6.10 -9.35
CA ARG A 122 1.35 5.99 -8.14
C ARG A 122 0.56 5.36 -7.02
N LYS A 123 1.30 4.70 -6.15
CA LYS A 123 0.79 4.18 -4.88
C LYS A 123 1.67 4.66 -3.74
N VAL A 124 1.10 4.65 -2.54
CA VAL A 124 1.82 4.94 -1.30
C VAL A 124 1.80 3.70 -0.44
N GLU A 125 2.93 3.31 0.05
CA GLU A 125 3.06 2.24 1.02
C GLU A 125 3.40 2.83 2.38
N ILE A 126 2.62 2.46 3.39
CA ILE A 126 2.84 2.83 4.79
C ILE A 126 3.52 1.66 5.48
N ILE A 127 4.62 1.95 6.16
CA ILE A 127 5.55 0.96 6.72
C ILE A 127 5.66 1.20 8.23
N PRO A 128 5.04 0.37 9.07
CA PRO A 128 5.20 0.46 10.52
C PRO A 128 6.53 -0.18 10.92
N GLY A 129 7.15 0.32 11.97
CA GLY A 129 8.38 -0.26 12.45
C GLY A 129 8.63 -0.01 13.93
N VAL A 130 9.49 -0.82 14.50
CA VAL A 130 9.97 -0.71 15.87
C VAL A 130 11.50 -0.74 15.88
N THR A 131 12.11 0.24 16.55
CA THR A 131 13.57 0.26 16.70
C THR A 131 13.95 -0.65 17.86
N THR A 132 14.78 -1.66 17.58
CA THR A 132 15.23 -2.64 18.58
C THR A 132 16.62 -3.18 18.25
N GLU A 133 17.24 -3.86 19.22
CA GLU A 133 18.49 -4.57 19.00
C GLU A 133 18.22 -5.89 18.25
N VAL A 134 19.01 -6.15 17.22
CA VAL A 134 18.95 -7.34 16.37
C VAL A 134 20.35 -7.96 16.25
N ASP A 135 20.39 -9.26 15.93
CA ASP A 135 21.59 -10.01 15.58
C ASP A 135 21.60 -10.37 14.08
N CYS A 136 22.26 -11.43 13.67
CA CYS A 136 22.33 -11.90 12.28
C CYS A 136 21.00 -12.50 11.76
N ASN A 137 19.98 -12.67 12.60
CA ASN A 137 18.70 -13.23 12.22
C ASN A 137 17.83 -12.22 11.46
N LYS A 138 16.84 -12.72 10.73
CA LYS A 138 15.80 -11.86 10.15
C LYS A 138 14.72 -11.60 11.18
N TYR A 139 14.32 -10.35 11.29
CA TYR A 139 13.33 -9.90 12.26
C TYR A 139 12.09 -9.35 11.55
N GLY A 140 10.94 -9.48 12.19
CA GLY A 140 9.67 -8.91 11.71
C GLY A 140 8.80 -8.45 12.87
N LEU A 141 8.20 -7.27 12.75
CA LEU A 141 7.24 -6.74 13.72
C LEU A 141 5.88 -7.41 13.50
N THR A 142 5.28 -7.93 14.57
CA THR A 142 3.92 -8.50 14.53
C THR A 142 2.87 -7.39 14.53
N GLY A 143 1.74 -7.65 13.87
CA GLY A 143 0.63 -6.72 13.77
C GLY A 143 0.13 -6.54 12.34
N ALA A 144 -0.94 -5.78 12.20
CA ALA A 144 -1.55 -5.49 10.90
C ALA A 144 -2.22 -4.12 10.90
N PHE A 145 -2.34 -3.52 9.71
CA PHE A 145 -3.16 -2.34 9.52
C PHE A 145 -4.64 -2.70 9.43
N VAL A 146 -5.46 -1.92 10.12
CA VAL A 146 -6.92 -1.92 10.00
C VAL A 146 -7.35 -0.58 9.42
N GLU A 147 -8.06 -0.60 8.29
CA GLU A 147 -8.70 0.60 7.76
C GLU A 147 -9.97 0.91 8.54
N LYS A 148 -10.11 2.17 8.96
CA LYS A 148 -11.32 2.69 9.60
C LYS A 148 -11.89 3.87 8.81
N ASN A 149 -13.20 3.99 8.81
CA ASN A 149 -13.89 5.08 8.11
C ASN A 149 -14.17 6.25 9.06
N VAL A 150 -14.04 7.46 8.52
CA VAL A 150 -14.53 8.68 9.18
C VAL A 150 -16.03 8.78 8.95
N ASN A 151 -16.81 8.74 10.04
CA ASN A 151 -18.27 8.77 9.96
C ASN A 151 -18.79 10.00 9.21
N GLY A 152 -19.66 9.76 8.23
CA GLY A 152 -20.32 10.81 7.46
C GLY A 152 -19.50 11.44 6.32
N TRP A 153 -18.20 11.09 6.17
CA TRP A 153 -17.31 11.70 5.19
C TRP A 153 -16.79 10.73 4.11
N GLY A 154 -16.85 9.42 4.37
CA GLY A 154 -16.28 8.42 3.47
C GLY A 154 -14.75 8.42 3.40
N TYR A 155 -14.07 9.22 4.23
CA TYR A 155 -12.62 9.23 4.36
C TYR A 155 -12.15 8.04 5.19
N ARG A 156 -10.92 7.57 4.94
CA ARG A 156 -10.33 6.43 5.64
C ARG A 156 -9.09 6.85 6.40
N TYR A 157 -8.84 6.19 7.52
CA TYR A 157 -7.61 6.28 8.27
C TYR A 157 -7.12 4.89 8.66
N LEU A 158 -5.84 4.78 8.93
CA LEU A 158 -5.19 3.52 9.24
C LEU A 158 -4.88 3.41 10.73
N VAL A 159 -5.11 2.24 11.29
CA VAL A 159 -4.69 1.90 12.65
C VAL A 159 -3.81 0.66 12.57
N PHE A 160 -2.56 0.77 13.02
CA PHE A 160 -1.70 -0.39 13.13
C PHE A 160 -1.93 -1.07 14.47
N GLU A 161 -2.57 -2.21 14.45
CA GLU A 161 -2.85 -2.99 15.66
C GLU A 161 -1.67 -3.94 15.93
N SER A 162 -0.91 -3.67 17.00
CA SER A 162 0.27 -4.43 17.40
C SER A 162 0.52 -4.28 18.89
N ASP A 163 0.95 -5.34 19.52
CA ASP A 163 1.48 -5.32 20.90
C ASP A 163 2.97 -4.95 20.96
N GLY A 164 3.62 -4.80 19.79
CA GLY A 164 5.05 -4.55 19.63
C GLY A 164 5.90 -5.81 19.68
N GLY A 165 5.27 -6.97 19.56
CA GLY A 165 5.97 -8.25 19.46
C GLY A 165 6.85 -8.31 18.22
N VAL A 166 8.06 -8.83 18.37
CA VAL A 166 9.02 -9.03 17.29
C VAL A 166 9.32 -10.51 17.18
N ILE A 167 9.18 -11.05 15.98
CA ILE A 167 9.55 -12.44 15.66
C ILE A 167 10.89 -12.45 14.93
N SER A 168 11.65 -13.55 15.08
CA SER A 168 12.92 -13.72 14.38
C SER A 168 13.12 -15.15 13.92
N THR A 169 14.01 -15.32 12.92
CA THR A 169 14.59 -16.64 12.63
C THR A 169 15.52 -17.07 13.77
N LEU A 170 15.75 -18.36 13.89
CA LEU A 170 16.62 -18.95 14.93
C LEU A 170 17.85 -19.59 14.30
N MET A 171 18.66 -18.78 13.61
CA MET A 171 19.94 -19.24 13.07
C MET A 171 21.06 -19.02 14.08
N ALA A 172 22.04 -19.93 14.12
CA ALA A 172 23.25 -19.70 14.88
C ALA A 172 24.06 -18.58 14.22
N CYS A 173 24.24 -17.47 14.92
CA CYS A 173 25.06 -16.37 14.44
C CYS A 173 26.55 -16.73 14.54
N PRO A 174 27.37 -16.31 13.56
CA PRO A 174 28.82 -16.58 13.59
C PRO A 174 29.53 -15.81 14.69
N ASP A 175 28.94 -14.74 15.20
CA ASP A 175 29.42 -13.95 16.33
C ASP A 175 28.22 -13.44 17.16
N ASP A 176 28.50 -12.88 18.33
CA ASP A 176 27.49 -12.31 19.23
C ASP A 176 27.23 -10.80 18.94
N THR A 177 27.57 -10.33 17.74
CA THR A 177 27.36 -8.91 17.40
C THR A 177 25.88 -8.56 17.33
N ARG A 178 25.52 -7.45 17.97
CA ARG A 178 24.20 -6.85 17.92
C ARG A 178 24.28 -5.42 17.45
N HIS A 179 23.25 -4.97 16.78
CA HIS A 179 23.11 -3.58 16.37
C HIS A 179 21.65 -3.13 16.47
N THR A 180 21.43 -1.84 16.49
CA THR A 180 20.09 -1.27 16.51
C THR A 180 19.58 -1.13 15.09
N GLU A 181 18.39 -1.65 14.82
CA GLU A 181 17.74 -1.61 13.51
C GLU A 181 16.26 -1.28 13.63
N LEU A 182 15.68 -0.71 12.57
CA LEU A 182 14.24 -0.56 12.42
C LEU A 182 13.65 -1.86 11.87
N VAL A 183 13.03 -2.64 12.72
CA VAL A 183 12.31 -3.85 12.35
C VAL A 183 10.92 -3.48 11.88
N THR A 184 10.61 -3.77 10.60
CA THR A 184 9.34 -3.41 9.99
C THR A 184 8.31 -4.53 10.08
N GLY A 185 7.02 -4.14 10.11
CA GLY A 185 5.88 -5.04 10.11
C GLY A 185 5.17 -5.12 8.75
N ALA A 186 3.98 -5.72 8.75
CA ALA A 186 3.12 -5.76 7.58
C ALA A 186 2.79 -4.35 7.10
N THR A 187 3.02 -4.08 5.82
CA THR A 187 2.82 -2.77 5.21
C THR A 187 1.39 -2.61 4.68
N HIS A 188 0.98 -1.36 4.43
CA HIS A 188 -0.29 -1.06 3.80
C HIS A 188 -0.08 -0.25 2.53
N LEU A 189 -0.53 -0.78 1.40
CA LEU A 189 -0.43 -0.16 0.09
C LEU A 189 -1.76 0.48 -0.29
N MET A 190 -1.74 1.76 -0.65
CA MET A 190 -2.91 2.54 -1.02
C MET A 190 -2.66 3.40 -2.27
N ASP A 191 -3.72 3.88 -2.91
CA ASP A 191 -3.60 4.78 -4.04
C ASP A 191 -3.07 6.16 -3.62
N TYR A 192 -2.25 6.76 -4.50
CA TYR A 192 -1.72 8.09 -4.27
C TYR A 192 -2.81 9.16 -4.41
N ASN A 193 -3.10 9.88 -3.34
CA ASN A 193 -4.08 10.96 -3.35
C ASN A 193 -3.54 12.17 -2.56
N SER A 194 -3.18 13.25 -3.26
CA SER A 194 -2.70 14.50 -2.63
C SER A 194 -3.82 15.40 -2.09
N ARG A 195 -5.08 15.09 -2.38
CA ARG A 195 -6.23 15.90 -1.91
C ARG A 195 -6.66 15.54 -0.49
N LEU A 196 -6.31 14.36 -0.02
CA LEU A 196 -6.64 13.90 1.32
C LEU A 196 -5.37 13.61 2.11
N PRO A 197 -5.34 13.92 3.41
CA PRO A 197 -4.23 13.51 4.26
C PRO A 197 -4.27 11.97 4.46
N VAL A 198 -3.10 11.36 4.53
CA VAL A 198 -2.97 9.99 5.03
C VAL A 198 -2.81 10.07 6.55
N VAL A 199 -3.83 9.61 7.28
CA VAL A 199 -3.83 9.62 8.74
C VAL A 199 -3.59 8.21 9.25
N VAL A 200 -2.57 8.05 10.08
CA VAL A 200 -2.11 6.76 10.62
C VAL A 200 -2.02 6.83 12.13
N PHE A 201 -2.57 5.85 12.80
CA PHE A 201 -2.44 5.66 14.23
C PHE A 201 -1.53 4.46 14.51
N ILE A 202 -0.46 4.68 15.28
CA ILE A 202 0.53 3.67 15.66
C ILE A 202 0.51 3.54 17.18
N PRO A 203 0.68 2.33 17.77
CA PRO A 203 0.71 2.17 19.23
C PRO A 203 1.67 3.16 19.91
N LYS A 204 1.20 3.80 20.97
CA LYS A 204 1.96 4.82 21.71
C LYS A 204 3.07 4.16 22.52
N LYS A 205 4.24 3.99 21.89
CA LYS A 205 5.48 3.49 22.49
C LYS A 205 6.66 4.24 21.88
N ASP A 206 7.68 4.51 22.68
CA ASP A 206 8.79 5.40 22.27
C ASP A 206 9.64 4.86 21.11
N ASN A 207 9.68 3.54 20.93
CA ASN A 207 10.46 2.88 19.91
C ASN A 207 9.70 2.61 18.61
N PHE A 208 8.40 2.96 18.55
CA PHE A 208 7.62 2.84 17.31
C PHE A 208 7.85 4.03 16.40
N SER A 209 7.86 3.77 15.11
CA SER A 209 7.89 4.77 14.07
C SER A 209 7.08 4.31 12.86
N VAL A 210 6.78 5.24 11.97
CA VAL A 210 6.12 4.93 10.70
C VAL A 210 6.87 5.61 9.56
N GLN A 211 7.11 4.86 8.52
CA GLN A 211 7.71 5.34 7.28
C GLN A 211 6.70 5.23 6.14
N TYR A 212 6.97 5.90 5.04
CA TYR A 212 6.25 5.71 3.78
C TYR A 212 7.23 5.70 2.61
N ARG A 213 6.82 5.09 1.53
CA ARG A 213 7.47 5.24 0.23
C ARG A 213 6.42 5.34 -0.87
N VAL A 214 6.83 5.92 -1.98
CA VAL A 214 5.98 6.07 -3.16
C VAL A 214 6.43 5.06 -4.21
N TRP A 215 5.46 4.36 -4.77
CA TRP A 215 5.64 3.47 -5.90
C TRP A 215 5.17 4.16 -7.17
N GLU A 216 5.99 4.15 -8.21
CA GLU A 216 5.63 4.67 -9.51
C GLU A 216 5.48 3.53 -10.52
N ALA A 217 4.36 3.54 -11.25
CA ALA A 217 4.09 2.55 -12.27
C ALA A 217 5.04 2.68 -13.46
N GLY A 218 5.60 1.56 -13.90
CA GLY A 218 6.24 1.46 -15.20
C GLY A 218 5.23 1.35 -16.33
N ASP A 219 5.73 1.23 -17.54
CA ASP A 219 4.89 1.07 -18.74
C ASP A 219 4.18 -0.28 -18.74
N LEU A 220 2.96 -0.29 -19.26
CA LEU A 220 2.17 -1.49 -19.45
C LEU A 220 2.73 -2.32 -20.60
N LYS A 221 3.01 -3.59 -20.37
CA LYS A 221 3.56 -4.53 -21.35
C LYS A 221 2.58 -5.64 -21.66
#